data_db5c7d12bb3d81a40f63e6733a1d2f86
#
_entry.id   db5c7d12bb3d81a40f63e6733a1d2f86
#
_cell.length_a   1.000
_cell.length_b   1.000
_cell.length_c   1.000
_cell.angle_alpha   90.00
_cell.angle_beta   90.00
_cell.angle_gamma   90.00
#
_symmetry.space_group_name_H-M   'P 1'
#
loop_
_entity.id
_entity.type
_entity.pdbx_description
1 polymer ?
#
loop_
_entity_poly.entity_id
_entity_poly.type
_entity_poly.pdbx_seq_one_letter_code
_entity_poly.pdbx_strand_id
1 'polypeptide(L)' 'MKFKEHQTNPIDGTMIYARVDDDDVIRLTCSADYQELKDWIAEGNTPESL' A
#
# COMPACT_ATOMS: atom_id res chain seq x y z
N MET A 1 6.55 -2.63 9.69
CA MET A 1 6.05 -1.79 8.58
C MET A 1 5.52 -2.69 7.49
N LYS A 2 4.36 -2.37 6.94
CA LYS A 2 3.78 -3.13 5.83
C LYS A 2 2.88 -2.21 5.01
N PHE A 3 2.54 -2.68 3.81
CA PHE A 3 1.60 -1.96 2.94
C PHE A 3 0.28 -2.70 2.89
N LYS A 4 -0.81 -1.94 2.85
CA LYS A 4 -2.16 -2.50 2.72
C LYS A 4 -2.93 -1.75 1.64
N GLU A 5 -3.93 -2.42 1.07
CA GLU A 5 -4.85 -1.78 0.12
C GLU A 5 -5.77 -0.84 0.89
N HIS A 6 -5.73 0.43 0.55
CA HIS A 6 -6.49 1.45 1.28
C HIS A 6 -7.83 1.76 0.60
N GLN A 7 -7.79 2.22 -0.66
CA GLN A 7 -9.00 2.54 -1.41
C GLN A 7 -8.68 2.57 -2.90
N THR A 8 -9.73 2.57 -3.71
CA THR A 8 -9.60 2.71 -5.15
C THR A 8 -9.68 4.18 -5.52
N ASN A 9 -8.75 4.64 -6.39
CA ASN A 9 -8.77 6.00 -6.88
C ASN A 9 -9.99 6.17 -7.78
N PRO A 10 -10.92 7.08 -7.47
CA PRO A 10 -12.16 7.21 -8.26
C PRO A 10 -11.95 7.82 -9.65
N ILE A 11 -10.78 8.41 -9.92
CA ILE A 11 -10.51 9.06 -11.19
C ILE A 11 -10.07 8.05 -12.24
N ASP A 12 -9.15 7.14 -11.88
CA ASP A 12 -8.56 6.20 -12.84
C ASP A 12 -8.74 4.73 -12.47
N GLY A 13 -9.38 4.44 -11.35
CA GLY A 13 -9.67 3.07 -10.93
C GLY A 13 -8.48 2.31 -10.37
N THR A 14 -7.34 2.96 -10.18
CA THR A 14 -6.16 2.30 -9.61
C THR A 14 -6.28 2.16 -8.10
N MET A 15 -5.55 1.18 -7.55
CA MET A 15 -5.53 0.97 -6.10
C MET A 15 -4.59 1.97 -5.44
N ILE A 16 -5.05 2.59 -4.37
CA ILE A 16 -4.22 3.42 -3.51
C ILE A 16 -3.84 2.57 -2.29
N TYR A 17 -2.52 2.48 -2.03
CA TYR A 17 -1.98 1.70 -0.93
C TYR A 17 -1.62 2.60 0.24
N ALA A 18 -1.64 2.04 1.44
CA ALA A 18 -1.22 2.73 2.65
C ALA A 18 -0.05 1.99 3.28
N ARG A 19 0.95 2.75 3.71
CA ARG A 19 2.01 2.18 4.53
C ARG A 19 1.59 2.33 5.99
N VAL A 20 1.56 1.21 6.71
CA VAL A 20 1.10 1.18 8.10
C VAL A 20 2.15 0.55 9.00
N ASP A 21 2.08 0.91 10.27
CA ASP A 21 2.90 0.29 11.32
C ASP A 21 2.11 -0.86 11.96
N ASP A 22 2.68 -1.47 13.00
CA ASP A 22 2.09 -2.62 13.67
C ASP A 22 0.72 -2.31 14.29
N ASP A 23 0.44 -1.04 14.55
CA ASP A 23 -0.82 -0.59 15.12
C ASP A 23 -1.86 -0.25 14.04
N ASP A 24 -1.57 -0.54 12.77
CA ASP A 24 -2.40 -0.21 11.61
C ASP A 24 -2.66 1.28 11.43
N VAL A 25 -1.82 2.12 12.00
CA VAL A 25 -1.89 3.56 11.80
C VAL A 25 -1.26 3.89 10.45
N ILE A 26 -2.01 4.59 9.60
CA ILE A 26 -1.53 4.98 8.27
C ILE A 26 -0.47 6.06 8.40
N ARG A 27 0.71 5.81 7.83
CA ARG A 27 1.81 6.78 7.84
C ARG A 27 1.91 7.55 6.54
N LEU A 28 1.56 6.89 5.41
CA LEU A 28 1.47 7.56 4.11
C LEU A 28 0.58 6.74 3.19
N THR A 29 0.15 7.37 2.11
CA THR A 29 -0.56 6.68 1.04
C THR A 29 0.24 6.83 -0.25
N CYS A 30 0.12 5.84 -1.14
CA CYS A 30 0.90 5.82 -2.37
C CYS A 30 0.19 5.01 -3.45
N SER A 31 0.68 5.14 -4.68
CA SER A 31 0.20 4.33 -5.79
C SER A 31 1.06 3.08 -5.96
N ALA A 32 0.64 2.19 -6.86
CA ALA A 32 1.31 0.90 -7.06
C ALA A 32 2.73 1.04 -7.60
N ASP A 33 3.08 2.19 -8.18
CA ASP A 33 4.42 2.41 -8.73
C ASP A 33 5.42 2.99 -7.72
N TYR A 34 5.01 3.14 -6.47
CA TYR A 34 5.90 3.63 -5.41
C TYR A 34 7.00 2.60 -5.16
N GLN A 35 8.26 3.03 -5.24
CA GLN A 35 9.39 2.10 -5.23
C GLN A 35 9.49 1.27 -3.95
N GLU A 36 9.26 1.90 -2.80
CA GLU A 36 9.31 1.19 -1.52
C GLU A 36 8.28 0.05 -1.47
N LEU A 37 7.08 0.30 -2.04
CA LEU A 37 6.04 -0.73 -2.13
C LEU A 37 6.47 -1.86 -3.05
N LYS A 38 7.05 -1.53 -4.21
CA LYS A 38 7.54 -2.54 -5.15
C LYS A 38 8.61 -3.43 -4.52
N ASP A 39 9.54 -2.81 -3.80
CA ASP A 39 10.61 -3.55 -3.13
C ASP A 39 10.05 -4.48 -2.06
N TRP A 40 9.07 -4.01 -1.31
CA TRP A 40 8.41 -4.80 -0.27
C TRP A 40 7.69 -6.02 -0.85
N ILE A 41 7.00 -5.83 -1.98
CA ILE A 41 6.33 -6.93 -2.68
C ILE A 41 7.36 -7.93 -3.22
N ALA A 42 8.48 -7.42 -3.74
CA ALA A 42 9.55 -8.28 -4.29
C ALA A 42 10.18 -9.17 -3.22
N GLU A 43 10.05 -8.80 -1.94
CA GLU A 43 10.53 -9.62 -0.84
C GLU A 43 9.59 -10.78 -0.53
N GLY A 44 8.48 -10.91 -1.24
CA GLY A 44 7.51 -11.99 -1.03
C GLY A 44 6.27 -11.60 -0.26
N ASN A 45 6.05 -10.31 -0.05
CA ASN A 45 4.89 -9.83 0.70
C ASN A 45 3.71 -9.54 -0.23
N THR A 46 2.50 -9.64 0.31
CA THR A 46 1.27 -9.34 -0.43
C THR A 46 0.46 -8.33 0.37
N PRO A 47 0.10 -7.17 -0.23
CA PRO A 47 -0.73 -6.19 0.47
C PRO A 47 -2.12 -6.77 0.76
N GLU A 48 -2.55 -6.66 2.01
CA GLU A 48 -3.87 -7.08 2.42
C GLU A 48 -4.82 -5.89 2.42
N SER A 49 -6.12 -6.15 2.43
CA SER A 49 -7.12 -5.11 2.52
C SER A 49 -7.09 -4.48 3.92
N LEU A 50 -7.12 -3.14 3.95
CA LEU A 50 -7.10 -2.41 5.22
C LEU A 50 -8.42 -2.49 5.96
#